data_18f800723116f8670c75126214b133e8
#
_entry.id   18f800723116f8670c75126214b133e8
#
_cell.length_a   1.000
_cell.length_b   1.000
_cell.length_c   1.000
_cell.angle_alpha   90.00
_cell.angle_beta   90.00
_cell.angle_gamma   90.00
#
_symmetry.space_group_name_H-M   'P 1'
#
loop_
_entity.id
_entity.type
_entity.pdbx_description
1 polymer ?
#
loop_
_entity_poly.entity_id
_entity_poly.type
_entity_poly.pdbx_seq_one_letter_code
_entity_poly.pdbx_strand_id
1 'polypeptide(L)'
;MTILRKLGRNGPLIYPVGFGSWALGGQWGSQDDGESVKALHRALDLGVNLIDTAAGYGDGHSERIIARALKERSDKPFLATKTPPLPGSWPPSPWCQARDRYPESYLIANVEERLKNLGVERIDLLQLHTWTRAWNRDPYPLEVLAKLKKQGKIGMVGICTPEQDQNSVIGPMRVGLVDVVQVIFNLFDQEAAAEILPDAARQQTGIIVRVPLDEGSLSGKYTPQHQFPEGDFRSSFFQGDRLARTLARVEAIKADIAEFDLGPEWTLPRIALRYALDQVGVSVVIPGMRNIAQVEDNTSVANLPPLPPEFATRLHRHNWLRGVWYGGK
;
A
#
# COMPACT_ATOMS: atom_id res chain seq x y z
N MET A 1 12.41 21.22 -6.22
CA MET A 1 13.07 19.95 -5.88
C MET A 1 12.16 19.15 -4.99
N THR A 2 11.84 17.90 -5.36
CA THR A 2 11.01 17.02 -4.53
C THR A 2 11.72 16.69 -3.21
N ILE A 3 11.01 16.83 -2.10
CA ILE A 3 11.56 16.50 -0.78
C ILE A 3 11.40 14.99 -0.56
N LEU A 4 12.52 14.26 -0.50
CA LEU A 4 12.53 12.85 -0.13
C LEU A 4 12.15 12.68 1.35
N ARG A 5 11.50 11.56 1.69
CA ARG A 5 11.03 11.22 3.02
C ARG A 5 11.76 10.02 3.59
N LYS A 6 12.06 10.04 4.88
CA LYS A 6 12.72 8.92 5.56
C LYS A 6 11.74 7.77 5.74
N LEU A 7 12.12 6.55 5.36
CA LEU A 7 11.35 5.33 5.60
C LEU A 7 11.71 4.73 6.97
N GLY A 8 11.13 5.28 8.03
CA GLY A 8 11.44 4.84 9.39
C GLY A 8 12.86 5.20 9.85
N ARG A 9 13.22 4.72 11.03
CA ARG A 9 14.50 5.06 11.70
C ARG A 9 15.72 4.71 10.85
N ASN A 10 15.74 3.48 10.31
CA ASN A 10 16.91 2.89 9.65
C ASN A 10 16.75 2.78 8.12
N GLY A 11 15.60 3.19 7.57
CA GLY A 11 15.34 3.09 6.14
C GLY A 11 16.01 4.18 5.32
N PRO A 12 15.99 4.09 4.00
CA PRO A 12 16.52 5.09 3.09
C PRO A 12 15.63 6.34 2.99
N LEU A 13 16.10 7.32 2.24
CA LEU A 13 15.28 8.41 1.74
C LEU A 13 14.49 7.94 0.53
N ILE A 14 13.16 8.07 0.60
CA ILE A 14 12.21 7.56 -0.39
C ILE A 14 11.48 8.74 -1.06
N TYR A 15 11.26 8.62 -2.37
CA TYR A 15 10.35 9.50 -3.10
C TYR A 15 8.93 9.38 -2.50
N PRO A 16 8.19 10.48 -2.28
CA PRO A 16 6.92 10.45 -1.57
C PRO A 16 5.85 9.55 -2.19
N VAL A 17 5.95 9.27 -3.48
CA VAL A 17 5.06 8.37 -4.22
C VAL A 17 5.88 7.17 -4.70
N GLY A 18 5.57 5.98 -4.19
CA GLY A 18 6.16 4.71 -4.62
C GLY A 18 5.29 4.04 -5.68
N PHE A 19 5.84 3.05 -6.36
CA PHE A 19 5.13 2.27 -7.39
C PHE A 19 4.40 1.09 -6.76
N GLY A 20 3.04 1.12 -6.74
CA GLY A 20 2.20 0.00 -6.35
C GLY A 20 1.97 -0.95 -7.54
N SER A 21 2.41 -2.20 -7.44
CA SER A 21 2.45 -3.14 -8.56
C SER A 21 1.34 -4.20 -8.56
N TRP A 22 0.31 -4.07 -7.73
CA TRP A 22 -0.74 -5.10 -7.66
C TRP A 22 -1.41 -5.38 -9.00
N ALA A 23 -1.68 -4.34 -9.78
CA ALA A 23 -2.30 -4.47 -11.09
C ALA A 23 -1.46 -5.29 -12.10
N LEU A 24 -0.15 -5.36 -11.92
CA LEU A 24 0.75 -6.17 -12.75
C LEU A 24 0.52 -7.68 -12.55
N GLY A 25 -0.08 -8.07 -11.44
CA GLY A 25 -0.47 -9.45 -11.17
C GLY A 25 -1.74 -9.92 -11.88
N GLY A 26 -2.41 -9.07 -12.66
CA GLY A 26 -3.60 -9.41 -13.43
C GLY A 26 -4.93 -9.40 -12.66
N GLN A 27 -4.92 -9.12 -11.36
CA GLN A 27 -6.12 -9.11 -10.50
C GLN A 27 -6.98 -7.84 -10.67
N TRP A 28 -6.53 -6.89 -11.46
CA TRP A 28 -7.21 -5.63 -11.81
C TRP A 28 -7.61 -5.59 -13.29
N GLY A 29 -8.09 -6.70 -13.84
CA GLY A 29 -8.31 -6.89 -15.26
C GLY A 29 -6.99 -7.15 -16.02
N SER A 30 -7.09 -7.38 -17.33
CA SER A 30 -5.92 -7.66 -18.16
C SER A 30 -4.92 -6.51 -18.14
N GLN A 31 -3.63 -6.83 -18.05
CA GLN A 31 -2.52 -5.88 -18.08
C GLN A 31 -1.45 -6.40 -19.04
N ASP A 32 -1.01 -5.58 -19.97
CA ASP A 32 0.10 -5.90 -20.87
C ASP A 32 1.44 -5.73 -20.14
N ASP A 33 2.31 -6.74 -20.25
CA ASP A 33 3.61 -6.74 -19.58
C ASP A 33 4.55 -5.68 -20.14
N GLY A 34 4.47 -5.39 -21.43
CA GLY A 34 5.28 -4.35 -22.08
C GLY A 34 4.88 -2.94 -21.59
N GLU A 35 3.59 -2.68 -21.46
CA GLU A 35 3.09 -1.43 -20.85
C GLU A 35 3.50 -1.33 -19.37
N SER A 36 3.48 -2.44 -18.65
CA SER A 36 3.95 -2.50 -17.26
C SER A 36 5.43 -2.13 -17.13
N VAL A 37 6.28 -2.67 -18.01
CA VAL A 37 7.71 -2.32 -18.04
C VAL A 37 7.93 -0.86 -18.40
N LYS A 38 7.21 -0.31 -19.38
CA LYS A 38 7.27 1.12 -19.73
C LYS A 38 6.85 2.02 -18.56
N ALA A 39 5.78 1.64 -17.83
CA ALA A 39 5.33 2.36 -16.66
C ALA A 39 6.39 2.35 -15.54
N LEU A 40 7.02 1.19 -15.27
CA LEU A 40 8.11 1.07 -14.31
C LEU A 40 9.31 1.94 -14.71
N HIS A 41 9.74 1.89 -15.97
CA HIS A 41 10.84 2.74 -16.46
C HIS A 41 10.50 4.22 -16.29
N ARG A 42 9.30 4.63 -16.68
CA ARG A 42 8.88 6.03 -16.53
C ARG A 42 8.86 6.48 -15.06
N ALA A 43 8.42 5.62 -14.15
CA ALA A 43 8.43 5.93 -12.71
C ALA A 43 9.86 6.16 -12.19
N LEU A 44 10.79 5.29 -12.58
CA LEU A 44 12.21 5.43 -12.21
C LEU A 44 12.84 6.71 -12.82
N ASP A 45 12.51 7.06 -14.07
CA ASP A 45 12.95 8.30 -14.72
C ASP A 45 12.47 9.56 -13.97
N LEU A 46 11.31 9.49 -13.32
CA LEU A 46 10.76 10.58 -12.51
C LEU A 46 11.28 10.61 -11.08
N GLY A 47 12.18 9.69 -10.71
CA GLY A 47 12.81 9.63 -9.40
C GLY A 47 12.09 8.76 -8.37
N VAL A 48 11.06 8.01 -8.77
CA VAL A 48 10.46 6.97 -7.90
C VAL A 48 11.53 5.94 -7.59
N ASN A 49 11.78 5.72 -6.31
CA ASN A 49 12.82 4.81 -5.84
C ASN A 49 12.34 3.75 -4.86
N LEU A 50 11.01 3.55 -4.75
CA LEU A 50 10.39 2.44 -4.02
C LEU A 50 9.38 1.74 -4.93
N ILE A 51 9.50 0.42 -5.05
CA ILE A 51 8.55 -0.45 -5.75
C ILE A 51 8.00 -1.45 -4.74
N ASP A 52 6.67 -1.47 -4.57
CA ASP A 52 5.96 -2.41 -3.69
C ASP A 52 5.27 -3.49 -4.51
N THR A 53 5.56 -4.74 -4.20
CA THR A 53 4.97 -5.93 -4.79
C THR A 53 4.57 -6.96 -3.74
N ALA A 54 4.18 -8.16 -4.13
CA ALA A 54 3.89 -9.28 -3.23
C ALA A 54 3.98 -10.63 -3.98
N ALA A 55 4.27 -11.71 -3.23
CA ALA A 55 4.20 -13.08 -3.71
C ALA A 55 2.86 -13.42 -4.38
N GLY A 56 1.75 -12.97 -3.78
CA GLY A 56 0.40 -13.24 -4.27
C GLY A 56 -0.03 -12.42 -5.49
N TYR A 57 0.80 -11.51 -6.01
CA TYR A 57 0.43 -10.70 -7.17
C TYR A 57 0.71 -11.50 -8.46
N GLY A 58 -0.31 -12.23 -8.92
CA GLY A 58 -0.22 -13.12 -10.06
C GLY A 58 0.76 -14.29 -9.82
N ASP A 59 0.83 -14.80 -8.59
CA ASP A 59 1.75 -15.89 -8.22
C ASP A 59 3.20 -15.57 -8.62
N GLY A 60 3.71 -14.44 -8.13
CA GLY A 60 5.03 -13.92 -8.42
C GLY A 60 5.21 -13.30 -9.82
N HIS A 61 4.13 -13.21 -10.64
CA HIS A 61 4.22 -12.58 -11.96
C HIS A 61 4.69 -11.13 -11.86
N SER A 62 4.08 -10.36 -10.95
CA SER A 62 4.49 -8.96 -10.71
C SER A 62 5.98 -8.83 -10.36
N GLU A 63 6.52 -9.72 -9.52
CA GLU A 63 7.94 -9.74 -9.18
C GLU A 63 8.83 -9.99 -10.40
N ARG A 64 8.44 -10.95 -11.27
CA ARG A 64 9.18 -11.25 -12.50
C ARG A 64 9.15 -10.11 -13.52
N ILE A 65 8.03 -9.37 -13.61
CA ILE A 65 7.94 -8.16 -14.45
C ILE A 65 8.86 -7.05 -13.92
N ILE A 66 8.90 -6.85 -12.60
CA ILE A 66 9.81 -5.89 -11.97
C ILE A 66 11.26 -6.28 -12.25
N ALA A 67 11.63 -7.56 -12.07
CA ALA A 67 12.97 -8.05 -12.38
C ALA A 67 13.36 -7.82 -13.85
N ARG A 68 12.42 -8.06 -14.78
CA ARG A 68 12.62 -7.80 -16.22
C ARG A 68 12.88 -6.31 -16.47
N ALA A 69 12.07 -5.42 -15.90
CA ALA A 69 12.25 -3.99 -16.06
C ALA A 69 13.61 -3.49 -15.53
N LEU A 70 14.02 -3.99 -14.36
CA LEU A 70 15.29 -3.59 -13.72
C LEU A 70 16.53 -4.16 -14.42
N LYS A 71 16.41 -5.30 -15.12
CA LYS A 71 17.52 -5.88 -15.88
C LYS A 71 18.02 -4.96 -16.99
N GLU A 72 17.17 -4.12 -17.53
CA GLU A 72 17.47 -3.18 -18.62
C GLU A 72 18.02 -1.84 -18.09
N ARG A 73 18.22 -1.70 -16.76
CA ARG A 73 18.56 -0.43 -16.10
C ARG A 73 19.68 -0.60 -15.09
N SER A 74 20.37 0.50 -14.81
CA SER A 74 21.36 0.58 -13.73
C SER A 74 20.77 1.01 -12.38
N ASP A 75 19.51 1.47 -12.35
CA ASP A 75 18.85 1.89 -11.12
C ASP A 75 18.68 0.71 -10.15
N LYS A 76 18.80 1.03 -8.88
CA LYS A 76 18.56 0.08 -7.78
C LYS A 76 17.49 0.65 -6.84
N PRO A 77 16.21 0.59 -7.24
CA PRO A 77 15.14 1.05 -6.36
C PRO A 77 15.06 0.15 -5.13
N PHE A 78 14.49 0.69 -4.06
CA PHE A 78 14.16 -0.05 -2.85
C PHE A 78 12.98 -0.99 -3.13
N LEU A 79 13.23 -2.30 -3.02
CA LEU A 79 12.26 -3.35 -3.33
C LEU A 79 11.57 -3.83 -2.06
N ALA A 80 10.25 -3.61 -1.99
CA ALA A 80 9.38 -4.12 -0.95
C ALA A 80 8.51 -5.25 -1.52
N THR A 81 8.51 -6.41 -0.87
CA THR A 81 7.61 -7.52 -1.20
C THR A 81 6.96 -8.11 0.05
N LYS A 82 6.03 -9.05 -0.14
CA LYS A 82 5.22 -9.60 0.95
C LYS A 82 5.12 -11.12 0.86
N THR A 83 5.20 -11.77 2.01
CA THR A 83 4.90 -13.20 2.18
C THR A 83 3.47 -13.35 2.69
N PRO A 84 2.55 -14.02 1.96
CA PRO A 84 1.22 -14.32 2.45
C PRO A 84 1.28 -15.41 3.54
N PRO A 85 0.26 -15.53 4.41
CA PRO A 85 0.13 -16.68 5.28
C PRO A 85 -0.22 -17.93 4.48
N LEU A 86 0.09 -19.11 4.98
CA LEU A 86 -0.45 -20.35 4.44
C LEU A 86 -1.99 -20.31 4.39
N PRO A 87 -2.64 -21.05 3.46
CA PRO A 87 -4.10 -21.09 3.32
C PRO A 87 -4.82 -21.40 4.66
N GLY A 88 -5.99 -20.80 4.86
CA GLY A 88 -6.81 -20.97 6.06
C GLY A 88 -7.88 -19.89 6.16
N SER A 89 -8.63 -19.90 7.27
CA SER A 89 -9.68 -18.90 7.51
C SER A 89 -9.13 -17.46 7.43
N TRP A 90 -9.96 -16.57 6.90
CA TRP A 90 -9.67 -15.15 6.80
C TRP A 90 -10.86 -14.31 7.29
N PRO A 91 -10.67 -13.36 8.22
CA PRO A 91 -9.43 -13.15 9.00
C PRO A 91 -9.03 -14.38 9.83
N PRO A 92 -7.76 -14.51 10.26
CA PRO A 92 -7.36 -15.61 11.12
C PRO A 92 -8.15 -15.61 12.44
N SER A 93 -8.56 -16.80 12.88
CA SER A 93 -9.21 -16.97 14.18
C SER A 93 -8.30 -16.47 15.32
N PRO A 94 -8.87 -15.91 16.42
CA PRO A 94 -8.10 -15.57 17.62
C PRO A 94 -7.34 -16.74 18.26
N TRP A 95 -7.73 -17.97 17.94
CA TRP A 95 -7.10 -19.22 18.39
C TRP A 95 -6.05 -19.77 17.42
N CYS A 96 -5.91 -19.15 16.25
CA CYS A 96 -4.94 -19.56 15.23
C CYS A 96 -3.52 -19.23 15.68
N GLN A 97 -2.65 -20.22 15.74
CA GLN A 97 -1.25 -20.00 16.07
C GLN A 97 -0.53 -19.35 14.90
N ALA A 98 0.36 -18.40 15.18
CA ALA A 98 1.20 -17.78 14.17
C ALA A 98 2.05 -18.80 13.40
N ARG A 99 2.53 -19.83 14.09
CA ARG A 99 3.35 -20.92 13.54
C ARG A 99 2.61 -21.77 12.50
N ASP A 100 1.28 -21.90 12.61
CA ASP A 100 0.48 -22.68 11.66
C ASP A 100 0.32 -21.95 10.32
N ARG A 101 0.37 -20.62 10.35
CA ARG A 101 0.19 -19.76 9.19
C ARG A 101 1.52 -19.29 8.58
N TYR A 102 2.56 -19.21 9.39
CA TYR A 102 3.92 -18.81 9.01
C TYR A 102 4.96 -19.73 9.64
N PRO A 103 4.98 -21.04 9.32
CA PRO A 103 6.05 -21.91 9.82
C PRO A 103 7.41 -21.46 9.27
N GLU A 104 8.49 -21.67 10.02
CA GLU A 104 9.84 -21.21 9.67
C GLU A 104 10.30 -21.74 8.30
N SER A 105 10.06 -23.02 8.03
CA SER A 105 10.40 -23.63 6.74
C SER A 105 9.70 -22.96 5.55
N TYR A 106 8.43 -22.61 5.74
CA TYR A 106 7.67 -21.89 4.73
C TYR A 106 8.22 -20.46 4.50
N LEU A 107 8.49 -19.73 5.58
CA LEU A 107 9.05 -18.37 5.47
C LEU A 107 10.40 -18.38 4.75
N ILE A 108 11.28 -19.32 5.09
CA ILE A 108 12.58 -19.47 4.42
C ILE A 108 12.38 -19.78 2.93
N ALA A 109 11.59 -20.79 2.59
CA ALA A 109 11.34 -21.17 1.20
C ALA A 109 10.71 -20.02 0.39
N ASN A 110 9.75 -19.29 0.99
CA ASN A 110 9.11 -18.15 0.34
C ASN A 110 10.09 -17.00 0.09
N VAL A 111 11.00 -16.71 1.03
CA VAL A 111 12.03 -15.67 0.84
C VAL A 111 12.97 -16.06 -0.30
N GLU A 112 13.44 -17.32 -0.37
CA GLU A 112 14.30 -17.78 -1.48
C GLU A 112 13.59 -17.65 -2.84
N GLU A 113 12.31 -17.95 -2.88
CA GLU A 113 11.52 -17.78 -4.10
C GLU A 113 11.37 -16.30 -4.49
N ARG A 114 11.16 -15.38 -3.54
CA ARG A 114 11.11 -13.93 -3.81
C ARG A 114 12.43 -13.41 -4.32
N LEU A 115 13.55 -13.81 -3.71
CA LEU A 115 14.89 -13.47 -4.18
C LEU A 115 15.09 -13.90 -5.63
N LYS A 116 14.70 -15.13 -5.97
CA LYS A 116 14.77 -15.67 -7.32
C LYS A 116 13.88 -14.89 -8.31
N ASN A 117 12.62 -14.63 -7.94
CA ASN A 117 11.66 -13.94 -8.82
C ASN A 117 12.08 -12.50 -9.11
N LEU A 118 12.58 -11.79 -8.09
CA LEU A 118 13.08 -10.42 -8.21
C LEU A 118 14.49 -10.33 -8.84
N GLY A 119 15.23 -11.45 -8.89
CA GLY A 119 16.59 -11.49 -9.39
C GLY A 119 17.59 -10.73 -8.54
N VAL A 120 17.42 -10.76 -7.21
CA VAL A 120 18.25 -10.03 -6.24
C VAL A 120 18.80 -10.97 -5.16
N GLU A 121 19.94 -10.60 -4.58
CA GLU A 121 20.55 -11.35 -3.47
C GLU A 121 19.95 -10.96 -2.10
N ARG A 122 19.33 -9.77 -2.01
CA ARG A 122 18.70 -9.25 -0.81
C ARG A 122 17.41 -8.51 -1.16
N ILE A 123 16.33 -8.79 -0.43
CA ILE A 123 15.08 -8.01 -0.44
C ILE A 123 15.25 -6.83 0.52
N ASP A 124 14.99 -5.60 0.09
CA ASP A 124 15.16 -4.44 0.96
C ASP A 124 14.14 -4.39 2.09
N LEU A 125 12.87 -4.71 1.80
CA LEU A 125 11.82 -4.84 2.80
C LEU A 125 10.96 -6.07 2.53
N LEU A 126 10.95 -7.00 3.49
CA LEU A 126 10.00 -8.11 3.49
C LEU A 126 8.91 -7.86 4.51
N GLN A 127 7.65 -7.97 4.08
CA GLN A 127 6.48 -7.77 4.92
C GLN A 127 5.71 -9.08 5.09
N LEU A 128 5.23 -9.38 6.29
CA LEU A 128 4.14 -10.33 6.45
C LEU A 128 2.88 -9.69 5.85
N HIS A 129 2.21 -10.40 4.93
CA HIS A 129 1.09 -9.84 4.17
C HIS A 129 -0.18 -9.63 5.01
N THR A 130 -0.16 -10.08 6.26
CA THR A 130 -1.19 -9.82 7.27
C THR A 130 -0.68 -10.07 8.68
N TRP A 131 -1.48 -9.64 9.64
CA TRP A 131 -1.26 -9.84 11.07
C TRP A 131 -2.60 -9.97 11.81
N THR A 132 -2.59 -10.47 13.05
CA THR A 132 -3.75 -10.47 13.95
C THR A 132 -3.31 -10.24 15.39
N ARG A 133 -4.17 -9.66 16.22
CA ARG A 133 -3.91 -9.44 17.65
C ARG A 133 -3.54 -10.72 18.41
N ALA A 134 -4.07 -11.87 17.97
CA ALA A 134 -3.75 -13.17 18.57
C ALA A 134 -2.24 -13.45 18.56
N TRP A 135 -1.52 -12.99 17.52
CA TRP A 135 -0.09 -13.23 17.34
C TRP A 135 0.81 -12.24 18.10
N ASN A 136 0.27 -11.21 18.71
CA ASN A 136 1.05 -10.28 19.55
C ASN A 136 1.65 -10.95 20.78
N ARG A 137 1.08 -12.09 21.24
CA ARG A 137 1.59 -12.87 22.39
C ARG A 137 2.73 -13.83 22.00
N ASP A 138 2.77 -14.27 20.75
CA ASP A 138 3.81 -15.13 20.18
C ASP A 138 4.17 -14.59 18.79
N PRO A 139 5.00 -13.54 18.70
CA PRO A 139 5.38 -12.91 17.45
C PRO A 139 6.42 -13.73 16.65
N TYR A 140 6.41 -15.04 16.79
CA TYR A 140 7.34 -15.98 16.18
C TYR A 140 7.69 -15.71 14.71
N PRO A 141 6.74 -15.37 13.80
CA PRO A 141 7.12 -15.08 12.42
C PRO A 141 8.08 -13.89 12.29
N LEU A 142 7.94 -12.88 13.14
CA LEU A 142 8.83 -11.71 13.15
C LEU A 142 10.23 -12.08 13.67
N GLU A 143 10.32 -13.04 14.60
CA GLU A 143 11.60 -13.57 15.07
C GLU A 143 12.32 -14.32 13.94
N VAL A 144 11.59 -15.09 13.13
CA VAL A 144 12.14 -15.75 11.93
C VAL A 144 12.64 -14.73 10.93
N LEU A 145 11.86 -13.67 10.65
CA LEU A 145 12.30 -12.59 9.76
C LEU A 145 13.55 -11.87 10.33
N ALA A 146 13.64 -11.68 11.63
CA ALA A 146 14.83 -11.10 12.26
C ALA A 146 16.09 -11.97 12.06
N LYS A 147 15.95 -13.31 12.06
CA LYS A 147 17.05 -14.24 11.71
C LYS A 147 17.46 -14.06 10.24
N LEU A 148 16.51 -14.01 9.31
CA LEU A 148 16.78 -13.80 7.89
C LEU A 148 17.43 -12.43 7.62
N LYS A 149 17.05 -11.40 8.38
CA LYS A 149 17.70 -10.09 8.36
C LYS A 149 19.17 -10.18 8.80
N LYS A 150 19.46 -10.90 9.89
CA LYS A 150 20.85 -11.14 10.34
C LYS A 150 21.68 -11.93 9.32
N GLN A 151 21.04 -12.80 8.55
CA GLN A 151 21.69 -13.57 7.47
C GLN A 151 21.89 -12.73 6.18
N GLY A 152 21.41 -11.49 6.14
CA GLY A 152 21.52 -10.60 4.99
C GLY A 152 20.53 -10.88 3.85
N LYS A 153 19.59 -11.81 4.01
CA LYS A 153 18.57 -12.15 3.01
C LYS A 153 17.53 -11.05 2.85
N ILE A 154 17.22 -10.34 3.93
CA ILE A 154 16.30 -9.19 3.93
C ILE A 154 16.94 -8.01 4.67
N GLY A 155 16.59 -6.79 4.27
CA GLY A 155 17.11 -5.55 4.85
C GLY A 155 16.27 -5.04 6.01
N MET A 156 14.96 -4.98 5.82
CA MET A 156 13.98 -4.48 6.78
C MET A 156 12.83 -5.47 6.94
N VAL A 157 12.20 -5.46 8.11
CA VAL A 157 11.03 -6.27 8.46
C VAL A 157 9.80 -5.39 8.52
N GLY A 158 8.69 -5.84 7.91
CA GLY A 158 7.43 -5.11 7.97
C GLY A 158 6.20 -6.00 8.16
N ILE A 159 5.08 -5.35 8.37
CA ILE A 159 3.74 -5.95 8.39
C ILE A 159 2.81 -5.10 7.53
N CYS A 160 2.00 -5.78 6.70
CA CYS A 160 0.83 -5.21 6.06
C CYS A 160 -0.38 -5.42 6.96
N THR A 161 -1.10 -4.35 7.30
CA THR A 161 -2.27 -4.44 8.20
C THR A 161 -3.42 -5.22 7.56
N PRO A 162 -4.21 -5.98 8.33
CA PRO A 162 -5.48 -6.52 7.85
C PRO A 162 -6.53 -5.41 7.76
N GLU A 163 -7.47 -5.55 6.85
CA GLU A 163 -8.54 -4.58 6.61
C GLU A 163 -9.49 -4.43 7.81
N GLN A 164 -9.71 -5.52 8.55
CA GLN A 164 -10.69 -5.59 9.64
C GLN A 164 -10.17 -5.01 10.95
N ASP A 165 -8.85 -5.03 11.15
CA ASP A 165 -8.23 -4.59 12.40
C ASP A 165 -6.81 -4.09 12.15
N GLN A 166 -6.69 -2.90 11.57
CA GLN A 166 -5.39 -2.30 11.29
C GLN A 166 -4.57 -2.09 12.58
N ASN A 167 -5.21 -1.81 13.71
CA ASN A 167 -4.57 -1.59 15.00
C ASN A 167 -3.89 -2.85 15.59
N SER A 168 -4.08 -4.03 14.99
CA SER A 168 -3.40 -5.27 15.40
C SER A 168 -1.88 -5.16 15.42
N VAL A 169 -1.29 -4.27 14.62
CA VAL A 169 0.17 -4.08 14.46
C VAL A 169 0.79 -3.14 15.50
N ILE A 170 -0.01 -2.45 16.31
CA ILE A 170 0.48 -1.48 17.29
C ILE A 170 1.40 -2.15 18.32
N GLY A 171 1.05 -3.35 18.78
CA GLY A 171 1.89 -4.12 19.72
C GLY A 171 3.31 -4.37 19.17
N PRO A 172 3.48 -5.07 18.04
CA PRO A 172 4.78 -5.29 17.42
C PRO A 172 5.54 -3.99 17.09
N MET A 173 4.83 -2.94 16.68
CA MET A 173 5.43 -1.64 16.37
C MET A 173 6.03 -0.99 17.62
N ARG A 174 5.29 -0.94 18.74
CA ARG A 174 5.72 -0.30 19.99
C ARG A 174 6.93 -0.97 20.63
N VAL A 175 7.09 -2.28 20.44
CA VAL A 175 8.25 -3.02 20.96
C VAL A 175 9.40 -3.15 19.96
N GLY A 176 9.30 -2.47 18.80
CA GLY A 176 10.38 -2.39 17.81
C GLY A 176 10.65 -3.68 17.03
N LEU A 177 9.66 -4.56 16.91
CA LEU A 177 9.79 -5.80 16.13
C LEU A 177 9.67 -5.58 14.61
N VAL A 178 9.18 -4.41 14.19
CA VAL A 178 9.01 -4.06 12.78
C VAL A 178 9.66 -2.72 12.47
N ASP A 179 10.29 -2.62 11.30
CA ASP A 179 10.88 -1.40 10.78
C ASP A 179 9.83 -0.56 10.02
N VAL A 180 8.84 -1.22 9.39
CA VAL A 180 7.84 -0.61 8.50
C VAL A 180 6.47 -1.25 8.73
N VAL A 181 5.42 -0.43 8.67
CA VAL A 181 4.03 -0.88 8.64
C VAL A 181 3.35 -0.36 7.38
N GLN A 182 2.67 -1.24 6.65
CA GLN A 182 1.87 -0.87 5.49
C GLN A 182 0.39 -0.83 5.87
N VAL A 183 -0.25 0.34 5.74
CA VAL A 183 -1.62 0.61 6.20
C VAL A 183 -2.53 1.01 5.05
N ILE A 184 -3.84 0.75 5.19
CA ILE A 184 -4.86 1.42 4.39
C ILE A 184 -5.07 2.81 4.96
N PHE A 185 -4.97 3.82 4.12
CA PHE A 185 -5.37 5.18 4.45
C PHE A 185 -5.78 5.95 3.20
N ASN A 186 -6.95 6.53 3.21
CA ASN A 186 -7.49 7.36 2.13
C ASN A 186 -8.62 8.26 2.67
N LEU A 187 -9.27 9.03 1.78
CA LEU A 187 -10.34 9.96 2.18
C LEU A 187 -11.56 9.29 2.84
N PHE A 188 -11.77 7.98 2.59
CA PHE A 188 -12.86 7.21 3.19
C PHE A 188 -12.42 6.38 4.40
N ASP A 189 -11.19 5.90 4.41
CA ASP A 189 -10.64 5.05 5.46
C ASP A 189 -9.55 5.82 6.20
N GLN A 190 -9.92 6.46 7.33
CA GLN A 190 -9.07 7.38 8.07
C GLN A 190 -8.66 6.84 9.45
N GLU A 191 -9.08 5.62 9.82
CA GLU A 191 -8.91 5.08 11.17
C GLU A 191 -7.44 5.00 11.63
N ALA A 192 -6.49 4.77 10.70
CA ALA A 192 -5.07 4.73 11.05
C ALA A 192 -4.54 6.06 11.64
N ALA A 193 -5.20 7.19 11.36
CA ALA A 193 -4.84 8.49 11.92
C ALA A 193 -5.08 8.59 13.45
N ALA A 194 -5.96 7.75 13.99
CA ALA A 194 -6.29 7.78 15.41
C ALA A 194 -5.13 7.29 16.30
N GLU A 195 -4.40 6.25 15.89
CA GLU A 195 -3.37 5.63 16.72
C GLU A 195 -2.12 5.22 15.96
N ILE A 196 -2.24 4.50 14.82
CA ILE A 196 -1.09 3.93 14.10
C ILE A 196 -0.13 5.02 13.62
N LEU A 197 -0.63 6.05 12.93
CA LEU A 197 0.22 7.08 12.35
C LEU A 197 0.94 7.92 13.42
N PRO A 198 0.27 8.41 14.50
CA PRO A 198 0.95 9.09 15.60
C PRO A 198 1.98 8.19 16.31
N ASP A 199 1.66 6.92 16.53
CA ASP A 199 2.60 5.97 17.15
C ASP A 199 3.80 5.71 16.26
N ALA A 200 3.60 5.50 14.96
CA ALA A 200 4.68 5.31 14.00
C ALA A 200 5.63 6.52 13.99
N ALA A 201 5.10 7.75 14.04
CA ALA A 201 5.93 8.96 14.14
C ALA A 201 6.77 8.97 15.41
N ARG A 202 6.17 8.62 16.57
CA ARG A 202 6.90 8.55 17.86
C ARG A 202 7.97 7.46 17.87
N GLN A 203 7.66 6.29 17.32
CA GLN A 203 8.57 5.13 17.27
C GLN A 203 9.57 5.21 16.12
N GLN A 204 9.40 6.18 15.22
CA GLN A 204 10.15 6.26 13.96
C GLN A 204 10.02 4.98 13.10
N THR A 205 8.83 4.38 13.12
CA THR A 205 8.47 3.27 12.22
C THR A 205 8.08 3.85 10.86
N GLY A 206 8.56 3.26 9.76
CA GLY A 206 8.17 3.69 8.41
C GLY A 206 6.72 3.37 8.13
N ILE A 207 6.00 4.27 7.48
CA ILE A 207 4.62 4.05 7.04
C ILE A 207 4.54 4.08 5.52
N ILE A 208 4.04 2.97 4.96
CA ILE A 208 3.64 2.85 3.56
C ILE A 208 2.11 2.88 3.51
N VAL A 209 1.53 3.84 2.82
CA VAL A 209 0.08 3.89 2.61
C VAL A 209 -0.28 3.16 1.33
N ARG A 210 -1.06 2.08 1.46
CA ARG A 210 -1.69 1.35 0.35
C ARG A 210 -3.15 1.79 0.16
N VAL A 211 -3.75 1.48 -0.98
CA VAL A 211 -5.14 1.83 -1.33
C VAL A 211 -5.45 3.34 -1.19
N PRO A 212 -4.51 4.24 -1.54
CA PRO A 212 -4.74 5.68 -1.33
C PRO A 212 -5.84 6.25 -2.24
N LEU A 213 -6.21 5.53 -3.32
CA LEU A 213 -7.28 5.89 -4.25
C LEU A 213 -8.55 5.04 -4.10
N ASP A 214 -8.70 4.31 -2.98
CA ASP A 214 -9.90 3.53 -2.63
C ASP A 214 -10.38 2.63 -3.78
N GLU A 215 -9.56 1.67 -4.17
CA GLU A 215 -9.81 0.74 -5.29
C GLU A 215 -10.18 1.47 -6.60
N GLY A 216 -9.66 2.68 -6.77
CA GLY A 216 -9.86 3.52 -7.95
C GLY A 216 -11.08 4.42 -7.90
N SER A 217 -11.94 4.37 -6.89
CA SER A 217 -13.12 5.25 -6.78
C SER A 217 -12.74 6.73 -6.69
N LEU A 218 -11.64 7.04 -5.99
CA LEU A 218 -11.09 8.39 -5.85
C LEU A 218 -10.32 8.87 -7.09
N SER A 219 -10.27 8.07 -8.17
CA SER A 219 -9.83 8.56 -9.48
C SER A 219 -10.86 9.48 -10.15
N GLY A 220 -12.11 9.44 -9.70
CA GLY A 220 -13.22 10.19 -10.30
C GLY A 220 -13.70 9.66 -11.66
N LYS A 221 -13.22 8.48 -12.10
CA LYS A 221 -13.51 7.89 -13.41
C LYS A 221 -14.73 6.97 -13.44
N TYR A 222 -15.20 6.51 -12.28
CA TYR A 222 -16.36 5.61 -12.22
C TYR A 222 -17.68 6.40 -12.41
N THR A 223 -18.61 5.77 -13.09
CA THR A 223 -19.97 6.26 -13.30
C THR A 223 -20.99 5.26 -12.75
N PRO A 224 -22.26 5.61 -12.56
CA PRO A 224 -23.29 4.65 -12.13
C PRO A 224 -23.44 3.43 -13.05
N GLN A 225 -23.05 3.54 -14.31
CA GLN A 225 -23.09 2.47 -15.31
C GLN A 225 -21.77 1.73 -15.45
N HIS A 226 -20.76 2.07 -14.63
CA HIS A 226 -19.44 1.44 -14.74
C HIS A 226 -19.54 -0.06 -14.45
N GLN A 227 -18.96 -0.86 -15.33
CA GLN A 227 -18.87 -2.31 -15.19
C GLN A 227 -17.41 -2.72 -15.11
N PHE A 228 -17.11 -3.62 -14.21
CA PHE A 228 -15.79 -4.20 -14.08
C PHE A 228 -15.72 -5.49 -14.91
N PRO A 229 -14.59 -5.76 -15.60
CA PRO A 229 -14.40 -7.01 -16.33
C PRO A 229 -14.54 -8.23 -15.41
N GLU A 230 -14.89 -9.38 -16.00
CA GLU A 230 -14.87 -10.65 -15.29
C GLU A 230 -13.46 -10.95 -14.76
N GLY A 231 -13.38 -11.48 -13.54
CA GLY A 231 -12.09 -11.75 -12.87
C GLY A 231 -11.40 -10.51 -12.26
N ASP A 232 -11.96 -9.32 -12.46
CA ASP A 232 -11.45 -8.11 -11.81
C ASP A 232 -11.93 -8.08 -10.34
N PHE A 233 -10.99 -7.97 -9.39
CA PHE A 233 -11.28 -7.88 -7.96
C PHE A 233 -12.35 -6.83 -7.63
N ARG A 234 -12.37 -5.71 -8.35
CA ARG A 234 -13.30 -4.61 -8.10
C ARG A 234 -14.76 -4.97 -8.36
N SER A 235 -15.04 -6.00 -9.18
CA SER A 235 -16.40 -6.49 -9.39
C SER A 235 -17.00 -7.04 -8.09
N SER A 236 -16.20 -7.72 -7.26
CA SER A 236 -16.63 -8.19 -5.94
C SER A 236 -16.57 -7.09 -4.88
N PHE A 237 -15.57 -6.19 -4.96
CA PHE A 237 -15.46 -5.07 -4.03
C PHE A 237 -16.63 -4.08 -4.12
N PHE A 238 -17.07 -3.76 -5.33
CA PHE A 238 -18.18 -2.82 -5.59
C PHE A 238 -19.53 -3.51 -5.84
N GLN A 239 -19.71 -4.75 -5.39
CA GLN A 239 -20.97 -5.48 -5.55
C GLN A 239 -22.16 -4.81 -4.85
N GLY A 240 -23.39 -5.14 -5.30
CA GLY A 240 -24.63 -4.61 -4.76
C GLY A 240 -24.75 -3.10 -4.97
N ASP A 241 -25.12 -2.37 -3.93
CA ASP A 241 -25.28 -0.91 -3.94
C ASP A 241 -23.99 -0.14 -3.57
N ARG A 242 -22.88 -0.86 -3.31
CA ARG A 242 -21.64 -0.24 -2.82
C ARG A 242 -21.06 0.77 -3.78
N LEU A 243 -21.09 0.48 -5.11
CA LEU A 243 -20.62 1.46 -6.10
C LEU A 243 -21.45 2.73 -6.03
N ALA A 244 -22.78 2.64 -6.03
CA ALA A 244 -23.66 3.82 -5.98
C ALA A 244 -23.41 4.67 -4.73
N ARG A 245 -23.29 4.02 -3.54
CA ARG A 245 -22.97 4.72 -2.29
C ARG A 245 -21.58 5.36 -2.30
N THR A 246 -20.61 4.70 -2.91
CA THR A 246 -19.26 5.26 -3.07
C THR A 246 -19.29 6.48 -3.96
N LEU A 247 -20.00 6.43 -5.09
CA LEU A 247 -20.12 7.56 -6.01
C LEU A 247 -20.80 8.77 -5.37
N ALA A 248 -21.86 8.56 -4.60
CA ALA A 248 -22.49 9.66 -3.86
C ALA A 248 -21.51 10.38 -2.92
N ARG A 249 -20.60 9.62 -2.26
CA ARG A 249 -19.55 10.20 -1.41
C ARG A 249 -18.45 10.89 -2.20
N VAL A 250 -18.09 10.35 -3.37
CA VAL A 250 -17.15 11.00 -4.29
C VAL A 250 -17.70 12.36 -4.72
N GLU A 251 -19.00 12.45 -5.05
CA GLU A 251 -19.63 13.73 -5.42
C GLU A 251 -19.63 14.73 -4.25
N ALA A 252 -19.81 14.27 -3.00
CA ALA A 252 -19.68 15.13 -1.82
C ALA A 252 -18.25 15.68 -1.66
N ILE A 253 -17.22 14.87 -1.92
CA ILE A 253 -15.83 15.34 -1.92
C ILE A 253 -15.61 16.37 -3.04
N LYS A 254 -16.12 16.11 -4.26
CA LYS A 254 -16.01 17.06 -5.37
C LYS A 254 -16.68 18.40 -5.07
N ALA A 255 -17.80 18.40 -4.34
CA ALA A 255 -18.45 19.62 -3.89
C ALA A 255 -17.55 20.43 -2.92
N ASP A 256 -16.87 19.76 -1.97
CA ASP A 256 -15.91 20.44 -1.12
C ASP A 256 -14.72 21.01 -1.90
N ILE A 257 -14.20 20.26 -2.89
CA ILE A 257 -13.11 20.73 -3.74
C ILE A 257 -13.52 22.00 -4.48
N ALA A 258 -14.73 22.02 -5.05
CA ALA A 258 -15.27 23.16 -5.77
C ALA A 258 -15.46 24.40 -4.86
N GLU A 259 -15.87 24.19 -3.61
CA GLU A 259 -16.05 25.27 -2.63
C GLU A 259 -14.71 25.96 -2.26
N PHE A 260 -13.61 25.19 -2.21
CA PHE A 260 -12.29 25.72 -1.80
C PHE A 260 -11.47 26.33 -2.95
N ASP A 261 -11.84 26.11 -4.21
CA ASP A 261 -11.19 26.65 -5.41
C ASP A 261 -9.64 26.62 -5.35
N LEU A 262 -9.09 25.41 -5.18
CA LEU A 262 -7.64 25.21 -5.00
C LEU A 262 -6.81 25.43 -6.28
N GLY A 263 -7.46 25.59 -7.44
CA GLY A 263 -6.82 25.68 -8.74
C GLY A 263 -6.84 24.37 -9.55
N PRO A 264 -6.58 24.46 -10.86
CA PRO A 264 -6.78 23.36 -11.82
C PRO A 264 -5.82 22.18 -11.63
N GLU A 265 -4.69 22.38 -10.97
CA GLU A 265 -3.74 21.32 -10.65
C GLU A 265 -4.26 20.36 -9.57
N TRP A 266 -5.26 20.75 -8.77
CA TRP A 266 -5.81 20.00 -7.67
C TRP A 266 -6.99 19.11 -8.11
N THR A 267 -6.68 18.07 -8.86
CA THR A 267 -7.67 17.05 -9.22
C THR A 267 -8.00 16.14 -8.02
N LEU A 268 -9.17 15.49 -8.05
CA LEU A 268 -9.57 14.55 -6.99
C LEU A 268 -8.50 13.50 -6.65
N PRO A 269 -7.88 12.78 -7.62
CA PRO A 269 -6.83 11.81 -7.27
C PRO A 269 -5.59 12.47 -6.64
N ARG A 270 -5.20 13.65 -7.09
CA ARG A 270 -4.07 14.37 -6.50
C ARG A 270 -4.35 14.82 -5.07
N ILE A 271 -5.57 15.29 -4.80
CA ILE A 271 -6.02 15.63 -3.44
C ILE A 271 -6.01 14.39 -2.56
N ALA A 272 -6.54 13.24 -3.04
CA ALA A 272 -6.56 12.00 -2.27
C ALA A 272 -5.13 11.52 -1.91
N LEU A 273 -4.20 11.55 -2.86
CA LEU A 273 -2.81 11.21 -2.62
C LEU A 273 -2.12 12.21 -1.68
N ARG A 274 -2.36 13.50 -1.87
CA ARG A 274 -1.76 14.55 -1.04
C ARG A 274 -2.29 14.49 0.40
N TYR A 275 -3.61 14.28 0.57
CA TYR A 275 -4.23 14.08 1.87
C TYR A 275 -3.56 12.96 2.67
N ALA A 276 -3.30 11.83 2.03
CA ALA A 276 -2.59 10.73 2.68
C ALA A 276 -1.12 11.09 2.98
N LEU A 277 -0.44 11.77 2.06
CA LEU A 277 0.95 12.20 2.26
C LEU A 277 1.11 13.25 3.36
N ASP A 278 0.10 14.08 3.60
CA ASP A 278 0.18 15.14 4.61
C ASP A 278 -0.03 14.63 6.04
N GLN A 279 -0.40 13.36 6.22
CA GLN A 279 -0.56 12.79 7.55
C GLN A 279 0.77 12.59 8.25
N VAL A 280 0.78 12.84 9.57
CA VAL A 280 1.96 12.62 10.41
C VAL A 280 2.45 11.16 10.30
N GLY A 281 3.75 10.97 10.19
CA GLY A 281 4.35 9.64 10.15
C GLY A 281 4.32 8.93 8.79
N VAL A 282 3.54 9.40 7.81
CA VAL A 282 3.50 8.79 6.47
C VAL A 282 4.81 9.04 5.73
N SER A 283 5.47 7.96 5.33
CA SER A 283 6.71 8.02 4.54
C SER A 283 6.42 8.06 3.04
N VAL A 284 5.50 7.24 2.56
CA VAL A 284 5.22 7.06 1.13
C VAL A 284 3.78 6.56 0.90
N VAL A 285 3.17 7.00 -0.21
CA VAL A 285 1.94 6.41 -0.74
C VAL A 285 2.27 5.54 -1.96
N ILE A 286 1.59 4.41 -2.14
CA ILE A 286 1.85 3.46 -3.24
C ILE A 286 0.60 3.25 -4.11
N PRO A 287 0.14 4.26 -4.87
CA PRO A 287 -0.94 4.08 -5.82
C PRO A 287 -0.57 3.07 -6.90
N GLY A 288 -1.57 2.35 -7.43
CA GLY A 288 -1.38 1.51 -8.62
C GLY A 288 -1.08 2.37 -9.85
N MET A 289 -0.14 1.91 -10.70
CA MET A 289 0.29 2.59 -11.92
C MET A 289 0.39 1.59 -13.06
N ARG A 290 -0.58 1.61 -13.99
CA ARG A 290 -0.70 0.64 -15.09
C ARG A 290 -0.11 1.14 -16.42
N ASN A 291 0.11 2.44 -16.55
CA ASN A 291 0.60 3.10 -17.76
C ASN A 291 1.32 4.42 -17.43
N ILE A 292 2.00 4.97 -18.42
CA ILE A 292 2.80 6.20 -18.29
C ILE A 292 1.96 7.37 -17.78
N ALA A 293 0.74 7.56 -18.28
CA ALA A 293 -0.11 8.68 -17.86
C ALA A 293 -0.46 8.64 -16.36
N GLN A 294 -0.75 7.44 -15.83
CA GLN A 294 -0.98 7.27 -14.38
C GLN A 294 0.31 7.49 -13.57
N VAL A 295 1.45 7.07 -14.09
CA VAL A 295 2.74 7.35 -13.45
C VAL A 295 2.96 8.85 -13.33
N GLU A 296 2.84 9.58 -14.43
CA GLU A 296 3.07 11.03 -14.47
C GLU A 296 2.09 11.79 -13.57
N ASP A 297 0.81 11.44 -13.60
CA ASP A 297 -0.20 12.09 -12.77
C ASP A 297 0.03 11.83 -11.27
N ASN A 298 0.20 10.56 -10.89
CA ASN A 298 0.38 10.20 -9.49
C ASN A 298 1.70 10.76 -8.91
N THR A 299 2.80 10.69 -9.64
CA THR A 299 4.10 11.19 -9.16
C THR A 299 4.16 12.70 -9.06
N SER A 300 3.39 13.42 -9.85
CA SER A 300 3.32 14.89 -9.82
C SER A 300 2.94 15.45 -8.44
N VAL A 301 2.18 14.67 -7.66
CA VAL A 301 1.73 15.03 -6.30
C VAL A 301 2.89 15.32 -5.35
N ALA A 302 4.04 14.69 -5.56
CA ALA A 302 5.24 14.92 -4.74
C ALA A 302 5.75 16.38 -4.80
N ASN A 303 5.40 17.11 -5.85
CA ASN A 303 5.81 18.51 -6.06
C ASN A 303 4.72 19.52 -5.66
N LEU A 304 3.51 19.07 -5.32
CA LEU A 304 2.45 19.95 -4.84
C LEU A 304 2.73 20.38 -3.38
N PRO A 305 2.33 21.60 -2.98
CA PRO A 305 2.41 21.99 -1.57
C PRO A 305 1.47 21.13 -0.71
N PRO A 306 1.59 21.14 0.62
CA PRO A 306 0.59 20.58 1.51
C PRO A 306 -0.80 21.18 1.26
N LEU A 307 -1.84 20.38 1.52
CA LEU A 307 -3.21 20.90 1.47
C LEU A 307 -3.39 22.03 2.48
N PRO A 308 -4.18 23.07 2.16
CA PRO A 308 -4.54 24.09 3.15
C PRO A 308 -5.15 23.46 4.40
N PRO A 309 -4.73 23.86 5.62
CA PRO A 309 -5.18 23.20 6.86
C PRO A 309 -6.70 23.14 7.04
N GLU A 310 -7.41 24.18 6.65
CA GLU A 310 -8.87 24.24 6.70
C GLU A 310 -9.51 23.24 5.75
N PHE A 311 -8.97 23.08 4.54
CA PHE A 311 -9.44 22.10 3.59
C PHE A 311 -9.11 20.67 4.04
N ALA A 312 -7.90 20.41 4.53
CA ALA A 312 -7.54 19.12 5.10
C ALA A 312 -8.47 18.73 6.25
N THR A 313 -8.83 19.67 7.14
CA THR A 313 -9.79 19.46 8.22
C THR A 313 -11.20 19.17 7.68
N ARG A 314 -11.63 19.88 6.62
CA ARG A 314 -12.92 19.64 5.96
C ARG A 314 -13.01 18.22 5.44
N LEU A 315 -11.92 17.66 4.90
CA LEU A 315 -11.88 16.31 4.36
C LEU A 315 -12.05 15.20 5.43
N HIS A 316 -11.84 15.48 6.73
CA HIS A 316 -12.07 14.51 7.80
C HIS A 316 -13.52 14.01 7.85
N ARG A 317 -14.50 14.83 7.46
CA ARG A 317 -15.93 14.45 7.45
C ARG A 317 -16.29 13.31 6.49
N HIS A 318 -15.38 12.98 5.55
CA HIS A 318 -15.59 11.91 4.58
C HIS A 318 -15.19 10.54 5.10
N ASN A 319 -14.69 10.44 6.35
CA ASN A 319 -14.45 9.14 6.99
C ASN A 319 -15.71 8.25 6.92
N TRP A 320 -15.53 7.01 6.48
CA TRP A 320 -16.65 6.12 6.20
C TRP A 320 -16.42 4.72 6.77
N LEU A 321 -17.07 4.43 7.88
CA LEU A 321 -17.09 3.11 8.48
C LEU A 321 -17.93 2.15 7.62
N ARG A 322 -17.28 1.26 6.90
CA ARG A 322 -17.92 0.33 5.92
C ARG A 322 -18.34 -1.00 6.52
N GLY A 323 -18.26 -1.17 7.83
CA GLY A 323 -18.57 -2.43 8.49
C GLY A 323 -20.04 -2.82 8.35
N VAL A 324 -20.31 -4.13 8.41
CA VAL A 324 -21.67 -4.70 8.33
C VAL A 324 -22.59 -4.11 9.38
N TRP A 325 -22.10 -3.88 10.60
CA TRP A 325 -22.86 -3.29 11.72
C TRP A 325 -23.33 -1.87 11.46
N TYR A 326 -22.66 -1.14 10.61
CA TYR A 326 -23.01 0.23 10.26
C TYR A 326 -23.75 0.32 8.91
N GLY A 327 -24.12 -0.84 8.33
CA GLY A 327 -24.78 -0.92 7.03
C GLY A 327 -23.93 -0.29 5.90
N GLY A 328 -22.62 -0.18 6.11
CA GLY A 328 -21.74 0.54 5.19
C GLY A 328 -22.09 2.03 5.08
N LYS A 329 -22.75 2.60 6.07
CA LYS A 329 -23.28 3.98 6.09
C LYS A 329 -22.19 5.01 6.28
#